data_466525b5e359ac62daa92639a37753bb
#
_entry.id   466525b5e359ac62daa92639a37753bb
#
_cell.length_a   1.000
_cell.length_b   1.000
_cell.length_c   1.000
_cell.angle_alpha   90.00
_cell.angle_beta   90.00
_cell.angle_gamma   90.00
#
_symmetry.space_group_name_H-M   'P 1'
#
loop_
_entity.id
_entity.type
_entity.pdbx_description
1 polymer ?
#
loop_
_entity_poly.entity_id
_entity_poly.type
_entity_poly.pdbx_seq_one_letter_code
_entity_poly.pdbx_strand_id
1 'polypeptide(L)'
;MGRHELCMVDMALTLLPINFPSRLCVFAVKGCLRTFAVMSKKTVKVGNIECGSKELFLISGPCVIEEESIMMKTAEKLKEVSERMKIKIIYKSSFQKDNRSSLKYYDGPGLAKGVALLAKVREQFGFPILTDIHYPDQAAAAGEVCDVLQIPAYLCMQSTLLVAAAKTGKVVNIKHGQFLAPDNMKHPLQKCIESGNDKVILTERGYTFGYNDLIVDPRSFYHLNNLGYPVVFDITHCVRKYGIPSSDAKGGMREFLPVLSRAGVASGVDGVFIETHPEPEKALCDAASQLCVYDLEEFLKPLIEIHNLEVKYR
;
A
#
# COMPACT_ATOMS: atom_id res chain seq x y z
N MET A 1 -11.64 -42.56 -48.57
CA MET A 1 -11.37 -43.63 -47.61
C MET A 1 -9.90 -43.51 -47.18
N GLY A 2 -9.62 -42.94 -46.05
CA GLY A 2 -8.27 -42.79 -45.49
C GLY A 2 -8.40 -42.94 -43.98
N ARG A 3 -7.87 -44.04 -43.45
CA ARG A 3 -7.90 -44.39 -42.02
C ARG A 3 -6.90 -43.52 -41.29
N HIS A 4 -7.36 -42.86 -40.18
CA HIS A 4 -6.50 -42.27 -39.19
C HIS A 4 -6.12 -43.34 -38.16
N GLU A 5 -4.86 -43.75 -38.15
CA GLU A 5 -4.27 -44.55 -37.09
C GLU A 5 -4.02 -43.66 -35.85
N LEU A 6 -4.62 -44.04 -34.72
CA LEU A 6 -4.29 -43.52 -33.40
C LEU A 6 -2.95 -44.10 -32.93
N CYS A 7 -1.93 -43.31 -32.85
CA CYS A 7 -0.68 -43.66 -32.21
C CYS A 7 -0.86 -43.55 -30.66
N MET A 8 -1.00 -44.69 -29.99
CA MET A 8 -0.93 -44.79 -28.53
C MET A 8 0.54 -44.84 -28.12
N VAL A 9 1.01 -43.80 -27.45
CA VAL A 9 2.33 -43.82 -26.84
C VAL A 9 2.16 -44.23 -25.37
N ASP A 10 2.58 -45.46 -25.07
CA ASP A 10 2.76 -45.95 -23.72
C ASP A 10 3.94 -45.22 -23.08
N MET A 11 3.69 -44.37 -22.12
CA MET A 11 4.74 -43.78 -21.25
C MET A 11 4.80 -44.52 -19.92
N ALA A 12 5.78 -45.39 -19.82
CA ALA A 12 6.19 -45.95 -18.53
C ALA A 12 6.74 -44.86 -17.62
N LEU A 13 6.12 -44.67 -16.44
CA LEU A 13 6.61 -43.79 -15.40
C LEU A 13 7.79 -44.44 -14.68
N THR A 14 9.00 -43.97 -14.95
CA THR A 14 10.18 -44.24 -14.12
C THR A 14 10.28 -43.15 -13.06
N LEU A 15 9.95 -43.48 -11.81
CA LEU A 15 10.16 -42.62 -10.65
C LEU A 15 11.65 -42.57 -10.30
N LEU A 16 12.31 -41.46 -10.56
CA LEU A 16 13.60 -41.13 -9.98
C LEU A 16 13.39 -40.27 -8.72
N PRO A 17 14.09 -40.57 -7.61
CA PRO A 17 13.99 -39.75 -6.41
C PRO A 17 14.80 -38.45 -6.59
N ILE A 18 14.13 -37.35 -6.83
CA ILE A 18 14.76 -36.02 -6.86
C ILE A 18 14.47 -35.34 -5.54
N ASN A 19 15.49 -35.17 -4.71
CA ASN A 19 15.47 -34.33 -3.52
C ASN A 19 15.51 -32.88 -3.96
N PHE A 20 14.36 -32.18 -3.81
CA PHE A 20 14.30 -30.71 -3.97
C PHE A 20 13.97 -30.04 -2.63
N PRO A 21 14.68 -28.99 -2.27
CA PRO A 21 14.28 -28.14 -1.14
C PRO A 21 13.18 -27.18 -1.58
N SER A 22 12.09 -27.17 -0.80
CA SER A 22 10.97 -26.22 -0.76
C SER A 22 9.94 -26.21 -1.91
N ARG A 23 8.81 -26.84 -1.60
CA ARG A 23 7.40 -26.59 -1.99
C ARG A 23 7.10 -26.21 -3.44
N LEU A 24 7.02 -27.22 -4.29
CA LEU A 24 6.34 -27.16 -5.58
C LEU A 24 4.90 -27.66 -5.39
N CYS A 25 3.88 -26.80 -5.52
CA CYS A 25 2.51 -27.26 -5.71
C CYS A 25 2.28 -27.58 -7.19
N VAL A 26 2.13 -28.87 -7.53
CA VAL A 26 1.87 -29.31 -8.89
C VAL A 26 0.37 -29.57 -9.03
N PHE A 27 -0.30 -28.82 -9.90
CA PHE A 27 -1.64 -29.14 -10.37
C PHE A 27 -1.56 -29.76 -11.76
N ALA A 28 -1.90 -31.04 -11.87
CA ALA A 28 -1.98 -31.72 -13.16
C ALA A 28 -3.43 -31.68 -13.67
N VAL A 29 -3.69 -30.90 -14.71
CA VAL A 29 -4.92 -30.97 -15.50
C VAL A 29 -4.54 -31.28 -16.93
N LYS A 30 -4.88 -32.51 -17.37
CA LYS A 30 -4.77 -33.00 -18.76
C LYS A 30 -3.59 -32.46 -19.58
N GLY A 31 -2.42 -32.98 -19.34
CA GLY A 31 -1.29 -32.86 -20.28
C GLY A 31 -0.52 -31.56 -20.28
N CYS A 32 -0.77 -30.60 -19.37
CA CYS A 32 0.02 -29.38 -19.25
C CYS A 32 0.44 -29.13 -17.79
N LEU A 33 1.65 -29.57 -17.45
CA LEU A 33 2.32 -29.16 -16.20
C LEU A 33 2.72 -27.70 -16.30
N ARG A 34 1.87 -26.79 -15.80
CA ARG A 34 2.30 -25.41 -15.53
C ARG A 34 2.86 -25.35 -14.13
N THR A 35 4.17 -25.34 -14.02
CA THR A 35 4.87 -24.91 -12.80
C THR A 35 4.62 -23.42 -12.61
N PHE A 36 3.77 -23.06 -11.63
CA PHE A 36 3.72 -21.69 -11.17
C PHE A 36 4.97 -21.49 -10.29
N ALA A 37 6.04 -20.94 -10.89
CA ALA A 37 7.15 -20.45 -10.10
C ALA A 37 6.62 -19.25 -9.30
N VAL A 38 6.47 -19.41 -7.99
CA VAL A 38 6.27 -18.28 -7.09
C VAL A 38 7.57 -17.47 -7.15
N MET A 39 7.56 -16.34 -7.84
CA MET A 39 8.70 -15.43 -7.84
C MET A 39 8.96 -15.02 -6.40
N SER A 40 10.20 -15.17 -5.95
CA SER A 40 10.58 -14.74 -4.59
C SER A 40 10.36 -13.23 -4.49
N LYS A 41 9.41 -12.85 -3.63
CA LYS A 41 9.10 -11.45 -3.38
C LYS A 41 10.21 -10.82 -2.57
N LYS A 42 10.62 -9.62 -2.95
CA LYS A 42 11.61 -8.84 -2.21
C LYS A 42 11.00 -8.36 -0.89
N THR A 43 11.79 -8.43 0.20
CA THR A 43 11.46 -7.73 1.44
C THR A 43 12.14 -6.37 1.47
N VAL A 44 11.42 -5.36 1.97
CA VAL A 44 11.91 -3.99 2.15
C VAL A 44 11.82 -3.62 3.62
N LYS A 45 12.95 -3.28 4.22
CA LYS A 45 13.03 -2.94 5.64
C LYS A 45 12.71 -1.47 5.89
N VAL A 46 11.75 -1.21 6.80
CA VAL A 46 11.36 0.12 7.28
C VAL A 46 11.47 0.12 8.82
N GLY A 47 12.51 0.69 9.38
CA GLY A 47 12.78 0.57 10.81
C GLY A 47 12.91 -0.91 11.21
N ASN A 48 12.02 -1.37 12.09
CA ASN A 48 11.91 -2.77 12.54
C ASN A 48 10.85 -3.60 11.77
N ILE A 49 10.30 -3.06 10.68
CA ILE A 49 9.27 -3.69 9.87
C ILE A 49 9.89 -4.27 8.60
N GLU A 50 9.60 -5.54 8.31
CA GLU A 50 9.97 -6.20 7.06
C GLU A 50 8.75 -6.27 6.13
N CYS A 51 8.56 -5.20 5.31
CA CYS A 51 7.50 -5.13 4.33
C CYS A 51 7.72 -6.20 3.24
N GLY A 52 6.69 -6.98 2.93
CA GLY A 52 6.80 -8.13 2.02
C GLY A 52 7.15 -9.44 2.70
N SER A 53 7.21 -9.47 4.04
CA SER A 53 7.30 -10.69 4.85
C SER A 53 5.94 -11.38 4.97
N LYS A 54 5.84 -12.38 5.84
CA LYS A 54 4.56 -13.06 6.14
C LYS A 54 3.67 -12.30 7.13
N GLU A 55 4.18 -11.21 7.72
CA GLU A 55 3.44 -10.41 8.69
C GLU A 55 2.73 -9.25 7.98
N LEU A 56 1.44 -9.09 8.23
CA LEU A 56 0.70 -7.91 7.78
C LEU A 56 1.20 -6.68 8.54
N PHE A 57 1.49 -5.59 7.82
CA PHE A 57 1.80 -4.31 8.44
C PHE A 57 0.76 -3.25 8.08
N LEU A 58 0.68 -2.21 8.90
CA LEU A 58 -0.26 -1.11 8.72
C LEU A 58 0.50 0.19 8.47
N ILE A 59 0.03 0.97 7.49
CA ILE A 59 0.36 2.39 7.34
C ILE A 59 -0.85 3.18 7.81
N SER A 60 -0.70 4.01 8.86
CA SER A 60 -1.84 4.74 9.43
C SER A 60 -1.45 6.06 10.10
N GLY A 61 -2.41 6.95 10.19
CA GLY A 61 -2.32 8.27 10.79
C GLY A 61 -3.30 9.24 10.12
N PRO A 62 -3.37 10.51 10.55
CA PRO A 62 -4.24 11.51 9.95
C PRO A 62 -3.85 11.80 8.49
N CYS A 63 -4.85 12.08 7.66
CA CYS A 63 -4.65 12.39 6.24
C CYS A 63 -3.62 13.50 6.04
N VAL A 64 -3.78 14.59 6.74
CA VAL A 64 -2.88 15.76 6.75
C VAL A 64 -2.52 16.13 8.17
N ILE A 65 -1.37 16.72 8.37
CA ILE A 65 -0.95 17.27 9.66
C ILE A 65 -1.82 18.49 9.98
N GLU A 66 -2.60 18.38 11.02
CA GLU A 66 -3.45 19.45 11.56
C GLU A 66 -2.75 20.07 12.78
N GLU A 67 -3.42 20.03 13.95
CA GLU A 67 -2.82 20.46 15.21
C GLU A 67 -1.96 19.34 15.82
N GLU A 68 -0.93 19.74 16.58
CA GLU A 68 -0.05 18.78 17.28
C GLU A 68 -0.85 17.82 18.19
N SER A 69 -1.89 18.34 18.85
CA SER A 69 -2.77 17.56 19.73
C SER A 69 -3.47 16.40 19.01
N ILE A 70 -3.92 16.61 17.77
CA ILE A 70 -4.55 15.57 16.93
C ILE A 70 -3.51 14.51 16.54
N MET A 71 -2.31 14.96 16.15
CA MET A 71 -1.21 14.07 15.77
C MET A 71 -0.83 13.14 16.93
N MET A 72 -0.61 13.72 18.12
CA MET A 72 -0.18 12.96 19.31
C MET A 72 -1.27 12.01 19.80
N LYS A 73 -2.52 12.45 19.87
CA LYS A 73 -3.67 11.62 20.27
C LYS A 73 -3.87 10.43 19.31
N THR A 74 -3.71 10.67 18.02
CA THR A 74 -3.79 9.59 17.03
C THR A 74 -2.63 8.61 17.17
N ALA A 75 -1.40 9.12 17.34
CA ALA A 75 -0.21 8.29 17.50
C ALA A 75 -0.26 7.44 18.78
N GLU A 76 -0.73 8.02 19.90
CA GLU A 76 -0.95 7.30 21.17
C GLU A 76 -1.91 6.11 20.96
N LYS A 77 -3.05 6.36 20.32
CA LYS A 77 -4.03 5.30 20.06
C LYS A 77 -3.50 4.24 19.11
N LEU A 78 -2.77 4.63 18.07
CA LEU A 78 -2.10 3.68 17.17
C LEU A 78 -1.06 2.84 17.93
N LYS A 79 -0.35 3.42 18.90
CA LYS A 79 0.60 2.69 19.74
C LYS A 79 -0.09 1.61 20.57
N GLU A 80 -1.20 1.93 21.23
CA GLU A 80 -2.02 0.96 21.95
C GLU A 80 -2.50 -0.20 21.05
N VAL A 81 -3.01 0.12 19.85
CA VAL A 81 -3.47 -0.88 18.88
C VAL A 81 -2.31 -1.77 18.42
N SER A 82 -1.15 -1.17 18.13
CA SER A 82 0.06 -1.90 17.73
C SER A 82 0.48 -2.93 18.78
N GLU A 83 0.49 -2.54 20.04
CA GLU A 83 0.90 -3.39 21.16
C GLU A 83 -0.11 -4.52 21.45
N ARG A 84 -1.41 -4.20 21.45
CA ARG A 84 -2.47 -5.19 21.72
C ARG A 84 -2.62 -6.22 20.60
N MET A 85 -2.60 -5.77 19.34
CA MET A 85 -2.80 -6.62 18.18
C MET A 85 -1.50 -7.22 17.66
N LYS A 86 -0.35 -6.79 18.16
CA LYS A 86 0.99 -7.15 17.68
C LYS A 86 1.18 -6.86 16.20
N ILE A 87 0.51 -5.82 15.69
CA ILE A 87 0.65 -5.34 14.32
C ILE A 87 1.68 -4.21 14.26
N LYS A 88 2.59 -4.30 13.31
CA LYS A 88 3.61 -3.26 13.11
C LYS A 88 3.01 -2.10 12.32
N ILE A 89 3.26 -0.87 12.75
CA ILE A 89 2.66 0.35 12.18
C ILE A 89 3.76 1.29 11.70
N ILE A 90 3.59 1.80 10.47
CA ILE A 90 4.29 2.98 9.93
C ILE A 90 3.35 4.16 10.09
N TYR A 91 3.76 5.16 10.87
CA TYR A 91 2.92 6.36 11.07
C TYR A 91 2.99 7.26 9.83
N LYS A 92 1.82 7.64 9.32
CA LYS A 92 1.72 8.48 8.12
C LYS A 92 0.93 9.75 8.38
N SER A 93 1.46 10.89 7.98
CA SER A 93 0.67 12.10 7.76
C SER A 93 1.35 13.01 6.74
N SER A 94 0.56 13.77 5.96
CA SER A 94 1.07 14.68 4.94
C SER A 94 1.33 16.06 5.52
N PHE A 95 2.50 16.63 5.26
CA PHE A 95 2.79 18.03 5.61
C PHE A 95 2.18 19.04 4.64
N GLN A 96 1.77 18.56 3.46
CA GLN A 96 1.17 19.37 2.40
C GLN A 96 0.17 18.52 1.60
N LYS A 97 -0.91 19.15 1.11
CA LYS A 97 -1.92 18.60 0.20
C LYS A 97 -2.02 19.45 -1.05
N ASP A 98 -1.12 19.23 -1.99
CA ASP A 98 -1.06 20.03 -3.21
C ASP A 98 -2.06 19.61 -4.29
N ASN A 99 -2.68 18.45 -4.13
CA ASN A 99 -3.71 17.90 -5.04
C ASN A 99 -5.16 18.20 -4.60
N ARG A 100 -5.36 19.15 -3.70
CA ARG A 100 -6.69 19.57 -3.24
C ARG A 100 -7.52 20.18 -4.37
N SER A 101 -8.83 20.00 -4.35
CA SER A 101 -9.74 20.44 -5.41
C SER A 101 -10.05 21.96 -5.37
N SER A 102 -9.59 22.69 -4.35
CA SER A 102 -9.70 24.15 -4.26
C SER A 102 -8.54 24.72 -3.45
N LEU A 103 -8.03 25.87 -3.86
CA LEU A 103 -7.01 26.63 -3.12
C LEU A 103 -7.47 27.11 -1.74
N LYS A 104 -8.79 27.12 -1.50
CA LYS A 104 -9.37 27.50 -0.20
C LYS A 104 -9.33 26.39 0.85
N TYR A 105 -9.10 25.14 0.43
CA TYR A 105 -9.03 24.02 1.36
C TYR A 105 -7.67 23.97 2.05
N TYR A 106 -7.67 23.44 3.26
CA TYR A 106 -6.47 23.30 4.07
C TYR A 106 -5.41 22.48 3.31
N ASP A 107 -4.20 22.99 3.25
CA ASP A 107 -3.09 22.38 2.51
C ASP A 107 -2.00 21.80 3.42
N GLY A 108 -2.12 21.95 4.74
CA GLY A 108 -1.13 21.49 5.69
C GLY A 108 -0.26 22.63 6.26
N PRO A 109 0.61 22.30 7.26
CA PRO A 109 1.48 23.28 7.90
C PRO A 109 2.72 23.67 7.10
N GLY A 110 2.94 23.03 5.95
CA GLY A 110 4.16 23.13 5.15
C GLY A 110 5.30 22.24 5.62
N LEU A 111 6.34 22.13 4.80
CA LEU A 111 7.44 21.18 4.96
C LEU A 111 8.14 21.31 6.33
N ALA A 112 8.67 22.46 6.66
CA ALA A 112 9.50 22.64 7.86
C ALA A 112 8.76 22.32 9.16
N LYS A 113 7.55 22.89 9.34
CA LYS A 113 6.72 22.63 10.53
C LYS A 113 6.20 21.20 10.54
N GLY A 114 5.79 20.67 9.40
CA GLY A 114 5.27 19.32 9.28
C GLY A 114 6.32 18.24 9.61
N VAL A 115 7.52 18.38 9.07
CA VAL A 115 8.63 17.44 9.37
C VAL A 115 9.02 17.50 10.85
N ALA A 116 9.04 18.68 11.47
CA ALA A 116 9.30 18.82 12.90
C ALA A 116 8.24 18.12 13.77
N LEU A 117 6.94 18.19 13.40
CA LEU A 117 5.88 17.48 14.09
C LEU A 117 5.99 15.96 13.92
N LEU A 118 6.35 15.50 12.74
CA LEU A 118 6.60 14.08 12.48
C LEU A 118 7.79 13.55 13.29
N ALA A 119 8.85 14.36 13.45
CA ALA A 119 9.97 14.02 14.32
C ALA A 119 9.54 13.81 15.77
N LYS A 120 8.68 14.67 16.31
CA LYS A 120 8.12 14.51 17.67
C LYS A 120 7.33 13.20 17.82
N VAL A 121 6.51 12.83 16.82
CA VAL A 121 5.79 11.53 16.84
C VAL A 121 6.77 10.37 16.88
N ARG A 122 7.84 10.43 16.08
CA ARG A 122 8.91 9.41 16.09
C ARG A 122 9.56 9.29 17.47
N GLU A 123 9.98 10.41 18.06
CA GLU A 123 10.67 10.44 19.35
C GLU A 123 9.78 9.89 20.47
N GLN A 124 8.51 10.27 20.51
CA GLN A 124 7.61 9.91 21.58
C GLN A 124 7.08 8.48 21.49
N PHE A 125 6.77 7.99 20.29
CA PHE A 125 6.07 6.72 20.10
C PHE A 125 6.93 5.64 19.43
N GLY A 126 8.07 5.99 18.84
CA GLY A 126 9.00 5.05 18.22
C GLY A 126 8.54 4.50 16.86
N PHE A 127 7.56 5.11 16.21
CA PHE A 127 7.10 4.70 14.90
C PHE A 127 8.10 5.06 13.80
N PRO A 128 8.32 4.19 12.79
CA PRO A 128 8.82 4.63 11.50
C PRO A 128 7.83 5.62 10.87
N ILE A 129 8.36 6.63 10.19
CA ILE A 129 7.57 7.74 9.64
C ILE A 129 7.48 7.69 8.12
N LEU A 130 6.27 7.92 7.60
CA LEU A 130 5.97 8.11 6.20
C LEU A 130 5.31 9.48 5.97
N THR A 131 5.79 10.22 4.97
CA THR A 131 5.11 11.40 4.44
C THR A 131 5.16 11.42 2.92
N ASP A 132 4.23 12.10 2.29
CA ASP A 132 4.25 12.32 0.84
C ASP A 132 5.01 13.60 0.48
N ILE A 133 5.67 13.57 -0.67
CA ILE A 133 6.37 14.71 -1.28
C ILE A 133 5.73 15.04 -2.63
N HIS A 134 5.66 16.33 -2.97
CA HIS A 134 5.02 16.80 -4.20
C HIS A 134 6.03 17.42 -5.17
N TYR A 135 7.16 17.90 -4.65
CA TYR A 135 8.23 18.55 -5.40
C TYR A 135 9.59 17.90 -5.10
N PRO A 136 10.52 17.85 -6.08
CA PRO A 136 11.82 17.20 -5.91
C PRO A 136 12.67 17.81 -4.78
N ASP A 137 12.59 19.11 -4.54
CA ASP A 137 13.32 19.84 -3.49
C ASP A 137 12.88 19.48 -2.06
N GLN A 138 11.67 18.95 -1.90
CA GLN A 138 11.17 18.46 -0.60
C GLN A 138 11.83 17.15 -0.15
N ALA A 139 12.37 16.36 -1.11
CA ALA A 139 12.80 15.00 -0.84
C ALA A 139 13.93 14.92 0.21
N ALA A 140 14.95 15.77 0.11
CA ALA A 140 16.09 15.77 1.02
C ALA A 140 15.64 16.06 2.46
N ALA A 141 14.95 17.18 2.67
CA ALA A 141 14.51 17.61 3.99
C ALA A 141 13.50 16.63 4.64
N ALA A 142 12.55 16.11 3.87
CA ALA A 142 11.64 15.08 4.36
C ALA A 142 12.39 13.79 4.69
N GLY A 143 13.39 13.42 3.90
CA GLY A 143 14.22 12.23 4.10
C GLY A 143 15.09 12.27 5.35
N GLU A 144 15.40 13.41 5.94
CA GLU A 144 16.13 13.49 7.22
C GLU A 144 15.32 12.87 8.38
N VAL A 145 14.02 13.07 8.38
CA VAL A 145 13.13 12.57 9.44
C VAL A 145 12.39 11.30 9.00
N CYS A 146 11.91 11.20 7.77
CA CYS A 146 11.04 10.11 7.35
C CYS A 146 11.83 8.89 6.88
N ASP A 147 11.33 7.71 7.20
CA ASP A 147 11.86 6.42 6.75
C ASP A 147 11.35 6.05 5.35
N VAL A 148 10.16 6.56 5.03
CA VAL A 148 9.47 6.32 3.77
C VAL A 148 9.02 7.65 3.15
N LEU A 149 9.40 7.88 1.90
CA LEU A 149 8.89 8.99 1.09
C LEU A 149 7.83 8.47 0.13
N GLN A 150 6.62 9.03 0.20
CA GLN A 150 5.51 8.63 -0.65
C GLN A 150 5.41 9.53 -1.88
N ILE A 151 5.25 8.90 -3.04
CA ILE A 151 4.89 9.58 -4.28
C ILE A 151 3.36 9.51 -4.42
N PRO A 152 2.66 10.66 -4.46
CA PRO A 152 1.21 10.70 -4.64
C PRO A 152 0.76 10.05 -5.95
N ALA A 153 -0.46 9.51 -5.96
CA ALA A 153 -1.00 8.77 -7.10
C ALA A 153 -0.99 9.58 -8.41
N TYR A 154 -1.37 10.85 -8.37
CA TYR A 154 -1.33 11.73 -9.56
C TYR A 154 0.09 11.96 -10.09
N LEU A 155 1.11 11.84 -9.24
CA LEU A 155 2.51 12.11 -9.56
C LEU A 155 3.34 10.83 -9.79
N CYS A 156 2.71 9.66 -9.80
CA CYS A 156 3.42 8.38 -9.83
C CYS A 156 4.36 8.20 -11.04
N MET A 157 4.11 8.92 -12.14
CA MET A 157 4.94 8.86 -13.35
C MET A 157 5.99 9.97 -13.47
N GLN A 158 6.04 10.93 -12.53
CA GLN A 158 6.94 12.09 -12.57
C GLN A 158 8.40 11.68 -12.31
N SER A 159 9.21 11.63 -13.36
CA SER A 159 10.60 11.13 -13.28
C SER A 159 11.47 11.92 -12.31
N THR A 160 11.42 13.26 -12.35
CA THR A 160 12.24 14.11 -11.47
C THR A 160 11.91 13.91 -9.99
N LEU A 161 10.63 13.71 -9.64
CA LEU A 161 10.18 13.45 -8.27
C LEU A 161 10.63 12.07 -7.80
N LEU A 162 10.43 11.03 -8.62
CA LEU A 162 10.87 9.66 -8.32
C LEU A 162 12.38 9.57 -8.12
N VAL A 163 13.16 10.21 -9.00
CA VAL A 163 14.63 10.28 -8.91
C VAL A 163 15.06 11.00 -7.64
N ALA A 164 14.42 12.13 -7.28
CA ALA A 164 14.73 12.86 -6.06
C ALA A 164 14.45 12.01 -4.80
N ALA A 165 13.29 11.35 -4.75
CA ALA A 165 12.95 10.45 -3.66
C ALA A 165 13.95 9.28 -3.56
N ALA A 166 14.26 8.62 -4.68
CA ALA A 166 15.20 7.50 -4.72
C ALA A 166 16.60 7.89 -4.25
N LYS A 167 17.11 9.04 -4.66
CA LYS A 167 18.45 9.55 -4.27
C LYS A 167 18.61 9.81 -2.78
N THR A 168 17.53 9.93 -2.00
CA THR A 168 17.61 10.02 -0.54
C THR A 168 18.07 8.70 0.10
N GLY A 169 18.00 7.58 -0.62
CA GLY A 169 18.26 6.23 -0.09
C GLY A 169 17.19 5.72 0.88
N LYS A 170 16.11 6.49 1.11
CA LYS A 170 14.95 6.09 1.91
C LYS A 170 14.05 5.14 1.11
N VAL A 171 13.13 4.46 1.80
CA VAL A 171 12.11 3.65 1.11
C VAL A 171 11.19 4.58 0.33
N VAL A 172 10.85 4.20 -0.91
CA VAL A 172 9.92 4.95 -1.75
C VAL A 172 8.61 4.19 -1.84
N ASN A 173 7.53 4.75 -1.29
CA ASN A 173 6.18 4.22 -1.46
C ASN A 173 5.53 4.88 -2.68
N ILE A 174 5.23 4.13 -3.72
CA ILE A 174 4.61 4.66 -4.94
C ILE A 174 3.13 4.32 -4.94
N LYS A 175 2.29 5.35 -4.81
CA LYS A 175 0.83 5.21 -4.96
C LYS A 175 0.49 4.97 -6.43
N HIS A 176 -0.28 3.93 -6.69
CA HIS A 176 -0.79 3.63 -8.01
C HIS A 176 -1.64 4.79 -8.55
N GLY A 177 -1.29 5.29 -9.73
CA GLY A 177 -2.07 6.34 -10.40
C GLY A 177 -3.41 5.79 -10.88
N GLN A 178 -4.51 6.48 -10.56
CA GLN A 178 -5.87 6.06 -10.88
C GLN A 178 -6.11 5.85 -12.39
N PHE A 179 -5.24 6.41 -13.21
CA PHE A 179 -5.26 6.39 -14.68
C PHE A 179 -4.32 5.35 -15.31
N LEU A 180 -3.49 4.68 -14.47
CA LEU A 180 -2.41 3.81 -14.93
C LEU A 180 -2.85 2.35 -14.84
N ALA A 181 -2.59 1.54 -15.86
CA ALA A 181 -2.77 0.10 -15.77
C ALA A 181 -1.80 -0.50 -14.74
N PRO A 182 -2.20 -1.53 -13.94
CA PRO A 182 -1.41 -2.01 -12.81
C PRO A 182 -0.04 -2.57 -13.20
N ASP A 183 0.07 -3.24 -14.35
CA ASP A 183 1.32 -3.75 -14.89
C ASP A 183 2.29 -2.64 -15.33
N ASN A 184 1.79 -1.43 -15.60
CA ASN A 184 2.59 -0.26 -15.94
C ASN A 184 3.24 0.40 -14.71
N MET A 185 2.90 -0.02 -13.49
CA MET A 185 3.64 0.36 -12.28
C MET A 185 5.12 -0.10 -12.32
N LYS A 186 5.47 -1.00 -13.23
CA LYS A 186 6.88 -1.33 -13.53
C LYS A 186 7.70 -0.09 -13.93
N HIS A 187 7.09 0.90 -14.60
CA HIS A 187 7.83 2.08 -15.07
C HIS A 187 8.29 3.01 -13.95
N PRO A 188 7.42 3.46 -13.02
CA PRO A 188 7.90 4.24 -11.87
C PRO A 188 8.81 3.44 -10.94
N LEU A 189 8.56 2.13 -10.76
CA LEU A 189 9.46 1.23 -10.04
C LEU A 189 10.85 1.22 -10.67
N GLN A 190 10.94 1.02 -11.99
CA GLN A 190 12.21 0.97 -12.71
C GLN A 190 13.01 2.28 -12.58
N LYS A 191 12.34 3.44 -12.59
CA LYS A 191 12.99 4.74 -12.38
C LYS A 191 13.70 4.85 -11.02
N CYS A 192 13.11 4.28 -9.97
CA CYS A 192 13.76 4.22 -8.66
C CYS A 192 14.99 3.30 -8.70
N ILE A 193 14.86 2.11 -9.29
CA ILE A 193 15.96 1.13 -9.43
C ILE A 193 17.13 1.73 -10.23
N GLU A 194 16.86 2.33 -11.38
CA GLU A 194 17.86 2.99 -12.23
C GLU A 194 18.52 4.20 -11.54
N SER A 195 17.86 4.79 -10.54
CA SER A 195 18.42 5.83 -9.69
C SER A 195 19.26 5.29 -8.53
N GLY A 196 19.47 3.97 -8.46
CA GLY A 196 20.29 3.30 -7.44
C GLY A 196 19.54 2.96 -6.16
N ASN A 197 18.20 3.00 -6.15
CA ASN A 197 17.41 2.67 -4.98
C ASN A 197 16.30 1.65 -5.33
N ASP A 198 16.46 0.46 -4.81
CA ASP A 198 15.55 -0.66 -5.00
C ASP A 198 14.65 -0.94 -3.76
N LYS A 199 14.61 -0.01 -2.79
CA LYS A 199 13.75 -0.08 -1.62
C LYS A 199 12.41 0.57 -1.96
N VAL A 200 11.52 -0.17 -2.62
CA VAL A 200 10.25 0.35 -3.10
C VAL A 200 9.08 -0.47 -2.55
N ILE A 201 8.00 0.22 -2.22
CA ILE A 201 6.69 -0.33 -1.86
C ILE A 201 5.69 0.18 -2.91
N LEU A 202 4.79 -0.68 -3.38
CA LEU A 202 3.75 -0.33 -4.33
C LEU A 202 2.39 -0.30 -3.62
N THR A 203 1.64 0.78 -3.78
CA THR A 203 0.35 0.93 -3.10
C THR A 203 -0.80 1.06 -4.10
N GLU A 204 -1.68 0.06 -4.13
CA GLU A 204 -2.95 0.10 -4.87
C GLU A 204 -3.96 0.99 -4.15
N ARG A 205 -4.77 1.76 -4.92
CA ARG A 205 -5.77 2.68 -4.34
C ARG A 205 -7.02 2.90 -5.21
N GLY A 206 -7.22 2.05 -6.22
CA GLY A 206 -8.35 2.12 -7.14
C GLY A 206 -8.11 2.97 -8.39
N TYR A 207 -8.94 2.73 -9.39
CA TYR A 207 -8.92 3.33 -10.71
C TYR A 207 -10.02 4.36 -10.88
N THR A 208 -9.76 5.43 -11.64
CA THR A 208 -10.79 6.34 -12.16
C THR A 208 -11.53 5.65 -13.30
N PHE A 209 -12.51 4.85 -12.96
CA PHE A 209 -13.24 4.03 -13.90
C PHE A 209 -14.71 3.94 -13.48
N GLY A 210 -15.65 4.04 -14.43
CA GLY A 210 -17.08 3.94 -14.14
C GLY A 210 -17.73 5.26 -13.73
N TYR A 211 -18.69 5.22 -12.84
CA TYR A 211 -19.70 6.25 -12.58
C TYR A 211 -19.26 7.27 -11.49
N ASN A 212 -18.16 7.97 -11.69
CA ASN A 212 -17.53 8.88 -10.73
C ASN A 212 -16.96 8.23 -9.46
N ASP A 213 -16.98 6.91 -9.39
CA ASP A 213 -16.43 6.12 -8.29
C ASP A 213 -15.08 5.51 -8.69
N LEU A 214 -14.25 5.24 -7.69
CA LEU A 214 -13.05 4.43 -7.87
C LEU A 214 -13.41 2.96 -7.82
N ILE A 215 -12.80 2.17 -8.71
CA ILE A 215 -12.96 0.71 -8.73
C ILE A 215 -11.67 0.06 -8.30
N VAL A 216 -11.74 -0.85 -7.36
CA VAL A 216 -10.65 -1.75 -7.00
C VAL A 216 -10.83 -3.06 -7.77
N ASP A 217 -9.94 -3.34 -8.70
CA ASP A 217 -9.92 -4.61 -9.43
C ASP A 217 -8.97 -5.58 -8.71
N PRO A 218 -9.44 -6.72 -8.20
CA PRO A 218 -8.58 -7.73 -7.56
C PRO A 218 -7.42 -8.19 -8.43
N ARG A 219 -7.54 -8.14 -9.76
CA ARG A 219 -6.46 -8.47 -10.70
C ARG A 219 -5.27 -7.50 -10.60
N SER A 220 -5.49 -6.26 -10.12
CA SER A 220 -4.40 -5.32 -9.92
C SER A 220 -3.39 -5.82 -8.88
N PHE A 221 -3.84 -6.47 -7.83
CA PHE A 221 -2.94 -7.06 -6.82
C PHE A 221 -2.07 -8.17 -7.41
N TYR A 222 -2.63 -9.00 -8.30
CA TYR A 222 -1.86 -10.01 -9.03
C TYR A 222 -0.75 -9.36 -9.89
N HIS A 223 -1.08 -8.34 -10.67
CA HIS A 223 -0.11 -7.63 -11.50
C HIS A 223 0.98 -6.95 -10.66
N LEU A 224 0.61 -6.28 -9.57
CA LEU A 224 1.58 -5.62 -8.68
C LEU A 224 2.48 -6.63 -7.97
N ASN A 225 1.93 -7.75 -7.49
CA ASN A 225 2.70 -8.81 -6.86
C ASN A 225 3.73 -9.43 -7.81
N ASN A 226 3.39 -9.55 -9.11
CA ASN A 226 4.31 -10.06 -10.14
C ASN A 226 5.49 -9.12 -10.43
N LEU A 227 5.46 -7.87 -9.95
CA LEU A 227 6.62 -6.99 -10.01
C LEU A 227 7.68 -7.35 -8.96
N GLY A 228 7.36 -8.26 -8.01
CA GLY A 228 8.30 -8.80 -7.03
C GLY A 228 8.62 -7.86 -5.86
N TYR A 229 7.80 -6.85 -5.59
CA TYR A 229 7.96 -5.87 -4.51
C TYR A 229 6.79 -5.92 -3.53
N PRO A 230 6.94 -5.40 -2.29
CA PRO A 230 5.84 -5.34 -1.33
C PRO A 230 4.66 -4.55 -1.87
N VAL A 231 3.45 -5.09 -1.70
CA VAL A 231 2.20 -4.49 -2.16
C VAL A 231 1.34 -4.10 -0.97
N VAL A 232 0.91 -2.86 -0.94
CA VAL A 232 0.01 -2.29 0.07
C VAL A 232 -1.33 -1.97 -0.59
N PHE A 233 -2.41 -2.21 0.12
CA PHE A 233 -3.74 -1.76 -0.29
C PHE A 233 -4.17 -0.55 0.52
N ASP A 234 -4.39 0.57 -0.16
CA ASP A 234 -4.98 1.77 0.42
C ASP A 234 -6.51 1.67 0.43
N ILE A 235 -7.02 1.34 1.59
CA ILE A 235 -8.43 1.09 1.82
C ILE A 235 -9.22 2.40 1.88
N THR A 236 -8.64 3.48 2.42
CA THR A 236 -9.35 4.73 2.64
C THR A 236 -9.51 5.59 1.38
N HIS A 237 -8.51 5.58 0.50
CA HIS A 237 -8.61 6.37 -0.73
C HIS A 237 -9.38 5.67 -1.86
N CYS A 238 -9.59 4.36 -1.80
CA CYS A 238 -10.35 3.64 -2.83
C CYS A 238 -11.86 3.90 -2.76
N VAL A 239 -12.37 4.47 -1.67
CA VAL A 239 -13.80 4.81 -1.49
C VAL A 239 -14.09 6.29 -1.70
N ARG A 240 -13.13 7.06 -2.19
CA ARG A 240 -13.30 8.48 -2.51
C ARG A 240 -14.20 8.68 -3.74
N LYS A 241 -15.09 9.67 -3.67
CA LYS A 241 -15.89 10.13 -4.80
C LYS A 241 -15.23 11.30 -5.50
N TYR A 242 -15.06 11.19 -6.82
CA TYR A 242 -14.57 12.30 -7.63
C TYR A 242 -15.63 13.39 -7.82
N GLY A 243 -15.15 14.64 -7.96
CA GLY A 243 -16.03 15.80 -8.14
C GLY A 243 -16.67 16.33 -6.87
N ILE A 244 -16.46 15.66 -5.72
CA ILE A 244 -16.90 16.13 -4.41
C ILE A 244 -15.68 16.50 -3.56
N PRO A 245 -15.70 17.67 -2.88
CA PRO A 245 -14.61 18.08 -2.01
C PRO A 245 -14.24 17.02 -0.97
N SER A 246 -12.95 16.91 -0.65
CA SER A 246 -12.45 15.92 0.32
C SER A 246 -12.93 16.17 1.76
N SER A 247 -13.27 17.41 2.08
CA SER A 247 -13.86 17.81 3.38
C SER A 247 -15.38 17.61 3.47
N ASP A 248 -16.06 17.30 2.34
CA ASP A 248 -17.50 17.03 2.34
C ASP A 248 -17.78 15.60 2.78
N ALA A 249 -18.72 15.41 3.69
CA ALA A 249 -19.14 14.09 4.16
C ALA A 249 -19.65 13.16 3.04
N LYS A 250 -20.09 13.72 1.90
CA LYS A 250 -20.52 12.99 0.71
C LYS A 250 -19.35 12.60 -0.22
N GLY A 251 -18.13 13.05 0.09
CA GLY A 251 -16.92 12.83 -0.71
C GLY A 251 -16.32 11.43 -0.59
N GLY A 252 -16.96 10.50 0.10
CA GLY A 252 -16.53 9.11 0.27
C GLY A 252 -17.69 8.19 0.61
N MET A 253 -17.45 6.89 0.53
CA MET A 253 -18.41 5.82 0.77
C MET A 253 -17.86 4.85 1.80
N ARG A 254 -17.79 5.28 3.08
CA ARG A 254 -17.23 4.47 4.19
C ARG A 254 -17.89 3.12 4.35
N GLU A 255 -19.15 2.98 3.98
CA GLU A 255 -19.92 1.74 4.02
C GLU A 255 -19.24 0.62 3.24
N PHE A 256 -18.41 0.93 2.25
CA PHE A 256 -17.67 -0.06 1.46
C PHE A 256 -16.32 -0.44 2.05
N LEU A 257 -15.80 0.29 3.05
CA LEU A 257 -14.51 -0.03 3.68
C LEU A 257 -14.42 -1.50 4.13
N PRO A 258 -15.42 -2.08 4.86
CA PRO A 258 -15.30 -3.45 5.33
C PRO A 258 -15.29 -4.50 4.21
N VAL A 259 -16.01 -4.25 3.12
CA VAL A 259 -16.09 -5.21 2.00
C VAL A 259 -14.83 -5.15 1.14
N LEU A 260 -14.39 -3.94 0.77
CA LEU A 260 -13.21 -3.75 -0.07
C LEU A 260 -11.92 -4.17 0.65
N SER A 261 -11.80 -3.84 1.95
CA SER A 261 -10.64 -4.22 2.74
C SER A 261 -10.44 -5.72 2.81
N ARG A 262 -11.50 -6.48 3.08
CA ARG A 262 -11.46 -7.95 3.11
C ARG A 262 -11.11 -8.53 1.75
N ALA A 263 -11.71 -8.02 0.67
CA ALA A 263 -11.41 -8.47 -0.70
C ALA A 263 -9.95 -8.20 -1.08
N GLY A 264 -9.42 -7.00 -0.77
CA GLY A 264 -8.02 -6.66 -1.06
C GLY A 264 -7.02 -7.49 -0.26
N VAL A 265 -7.28 -7.72 1.03
CA VAL A 265 -6.41 -8.57 1.86
C VAL A 265 -6.43 -10.01 1.39
N ALA A 266 -7.59 -10.55 1.03
CA ALA A 266 -7.71 -11.88 0.44
C ALA A 266 -7.03 -12.03 -0.93
N SER A 267 -6.74 -10.92 -1.61
CA SER A 267 -6.00 -10.90 -2.88
C SER A 267 -4.47 -10.93 -2.70
N GLY A 268 -3.97 -11.04 -1.48
CA GLY A 268 -2.57 -11.28 -1.21
C GLY A 268 -1.69 -10.03 -1.10
N VAL A 269 -2.15 -9.00 -0.37
CA VAL A 269 -1.32 -7.83 -0.03
C VAL A 269 -0.43 -8.10 1.18
N ASP A 270 0.66 -7.33 1.30
CA ASP A 270 1.60 -7.43 2.42
C ASP A 270 1.30 -6.43 3.52
N GLY A 271 0.60 -5.36 3.18
CA GLY A 271 0.21 -4.32 4.12
C GLY A 271 -1.08 -3.64 3.72
N VAL A 272 -1.66 -2.92 4.67
CA VAL A 272 -2.83 -2.08 4.45
C VAL A 272 -2.52 -0.64 4.82
N PHE A 273 -3.13 0.30 4.09
CA PHE A 273 -3.03 1.72 4.34
C PHE A 273 -4.42 2.22 4.74
N ILE A 274 -4.54 2.76 5.96
CA ILE A 274 -5.79 3.23 6.54
C ILE A 274 -5.55 4.59 7.19
N GLU A 275 -6.05 5.66 6.61
CA GLU A 275 -6.04 6.95 7.28
C GLU A 275 -7.00 6.94 8.47
N THR A 276 -6.55 7.46 9.60
CA THR A 276 -7.29 7.46 10.86
C THR A 276 -7.28 8.82 11.51
N HIS A 277 -8.41 9.18 12.11
CA HIS A 277 -8.55 10.44 12.84
C HIS A 277 -9.38 10.21 14.11
N PRO A 278 -9.12 10.93 15.23
CA PRO A 278 -9.94 10.79 16.44
C PRO A 278 -11.41 11.16 16.22
N GLU A 279 -11.67 12.13 15.38
CA GLU A 279 -12.98 12.64 15.01
C GLU A 279 -13.03 12.89 13.49
N PRO A 280 -13.22 11.83 12.66
CA PRO A 280 -13.11 11.94 11.21
C PRO A 280 -13.99 13.02 10.57
N GLU A 281 -15.14 13.31 11.17
CA GLU A 281 -16.09 14.32 10.68
C GLU A 281 -15.56 15.76 10.79
N LYS A 282 -14.55 15.98 11.65
CA LYS A 282 -13.88 17.26 11.87
C LYS A 282 -12.55 17.37 11.11
N ALA A 283 -12.12 16.30 10.46
CA ALA A 283 -10.86 16.28 9.73
C ALA A 283 -10.84 17.31 8.59
N LEU A 284 -9.72 18.02 8.47
CA LEU A 284 -9.55 19.07 7.46
C LEU A 284 -9.33 18.54 6.04
N CYS A 285 -9.02 17.22 5.91
CA CYS A 285 -8.87 16.54 4.64
C CYS A 285 -9.43 15.12 4.75
N ASP A 286 -10.03 14.62 3.66
CA ASP A 286 -10.58 13.28 3.51
C ASP A 286 -11.53 12.81 4.64
N ALA A 287 -12.25 13.78 5.20
CA ALA A 287 -13.22 13.57 6.29
C ALA A 287 -14.19 12.41 6.02
N ALA A 288 -14.61 12.24 4.77
CA ALA A 288 -15.57 11.22 4.36
C ALA A 288 -15.03 9.80 4.24
N SER A 289 -13.71 9.60 4.24
CA SER A 289 -13.09 8.29 4.03
C SER A 289 -12.18 7.82 5.17
N GLN A 290 -11.72 8.72 6.04
CA GLN A 290 -10.92 8.33 7.21
C GLN A 290 -11.72 7.45 8.19
N LEU A 291 -11.04 6.49 8.80
CA LEU A 291 -11.59 5.66 9.86
C LEU A 291 -11.41 6.34 11.23
N CYS A 292 -12.39 6.21 12.11
CA CYS A 292 -12.19 6.60 13.51
C CYS A 292 -11.10 5.72 14.12
N VAL A 293 -10.06 6.35 14.71
CA VAL A 293 -8.94 5.61 15.28
C VAL A 293 -9.35 4.69 16.44
N TYR A 294 -10.46 4.99 17.09
CA TYR A 294 -11.00 4.15 18.18
C TYR A 294 -11.67 2.87 17.66
N ASP A 295 -12.11 2.84 16.40
CA ASP A 295 -12.73 1.66 15.76
C ASP A 295 -11.68 0.77 15.05
N LEU A 296 -10.41 1.23 14.97
CA LEU A 296 -9.38 0.58 14.18
C LEU A 296 -9.12 -0.87 14.59
N GLU A 297 -9.13 -1.16 15.91
CA GLU A 297 -8.87 -2.52 16.41
C GLU A 297 -9.91 -3.52 15.91
N GLU A 298 -11.20 -3.18 16.04
CA GLU A 298 -12.29 -4.04 15.55
C GLU A 298 -12.26 -4.19 14.03
N PHE A 299 -11.89 -3.12 13.33
CA PHE A 299 -11.75 -3.14 11.88
C PHE A 299 -10.62 -4.06 11.40
N LEU A 300 -9.50 -4.12 12.13
CA LEU A 300 -8.32 -4.91 11.76
C LEU A 300 -8.46 -6.41 12.03
N LYS A 301 -9.26 -6.83 13.02
CA LYS A 301 -9.41 -8.25 13.40
C LYS A 301 -9.67 -9.17 12.21
N PRO A 302 -10.75 -8.96 11.42
CA PRO A 302 -11.03 -9.84 10.28
C PRO A 302 -9.95 -9.75 9.18
N LEU A 303 -9.26 -8.63 9.05
CA LEU A 303 -8.21 -8.47 8.04
C LEU A 303 -6.97 -9.31 8.38
N ILE A 304 -6.59 -9.35 9.65
CA ILE A 304 -5.47 -10.18 10.13
C ILE A 304 -5.80 -11.67 9.97
N GLU A 305 -7.03 -12.09 10.28
CA GLU A 305 -7.48 -13.48 10.11
C GLU A 305 -7.42 -13.90 8.64
N ILE A 306 -7.95 -13.07 7.73
CA ILE A 306 -7.93 -13.31 6.28
C ILE A 306 -6.49 -13.37 5.77
N HIS A 307 -5.64 -12.43 6.19
CA HIS A 307 -4.23 -12.42 5.80
C HIS A 307 -3.50 -13.69 6.26
N ASN A 308 -3.70 -14.12 7.51
CA ASN A 308 -3.10 -15.33 8.04
C ASN A 308 -3.57 -16.58 7.30
N LEU A 309 -4.82 -16.60 6.84
CA LEU A 309 -5.35 -17.68 6.01
C LEU A 309 -4.69 -17.66 4.62
N GLU A 310 -4.65 -16.49 3.96
CA GLU A 310 -4.09 -16.31 2.63
C GLU A 310 -2.60 -16.70 2.57
N VAL A 311 -1.80 -16.27 3.55
CA VAL A 311 -0.36 -16.61 3.66
C VAL A 311 -0.09 -18.13 3.71
N LYS A 312 -1.04 -18.95 4.16
CA LYS A 312 -0.90 -20.41 4.15
C LYS A 312 -0.96 -21.01 2.75
N TYR A 313 -1.56 -20.30 1.80
CA TYR A 313 -1.78 -20.75 0.42
C TYR A 313 -0.88 -20.04 -0.61
N ARG A 314 -0.08 -19.07 -0.19
CA ARG A 314 1.00 -18.48 -0.99
C ARG A 314 2.19 -19.49 -1.07
#